data_12077b71278c46dfd5d8c7c94b9914d2
#
_entry.id   12077b71278c46dfd5d8c7c94b9914d2
#
_cell.length_a   1.000
_cell.length_b   1.000
_cell.length_c   1.000
_cell.angle_alpha   90.00
_cell.angle_beta   90.00
_cell.angle_gamma   90.00
#
_symmetry.space_group_name_H-M   'P 1'
#
loop_
_entity.id
_entity.type
_entity.pdbx_description
1 polymer ?
#
loop_
_entity_poly.entity_id
_entity_poly.type
_entity_poly.pdbx_seq_one_letter_code
_entity_poly.pdbx_strand_id
1 'polypeptide(L)'
;YAVEIHMKEDEVDPERDAAEIYSLIAFSEKENSILKKAPQIAKMWHPTKNGRVTPEDISVGSSKKFWWQGDCGHEWMSTVSYEISSGKCPYCSGMRVLQGFNDLATVNPAIAKEWDYEKNDELSPEKITAGSGKKVWWRCEKGHSWYASIVSRNRGNGCPICANRIALKGYNDITSNERLLKSWDFEKNNGLDPAKLSIGSEKTVWWLCPVCGCEWKAMIRRRAEGNGCPECGKRIRYANSRRKMVKDRGSLAEKNPALLEAWDWEKNTVSPYEILAGYTKKVWWKCKQCENEWEATVISRNDGRGCPACAEKSRAAARQRKLLSKKQPITMTHPELMQDWDYEENSNLNPDFLTAGSGKRAGWKCHLCETKWTAVIVERTRGKGKCPKCSKH
;
A
#
# COMPACT_ATOMS: atom_id res chain seq x y z
N TYR A 1 -54.08 8.95 51.35
CA TYR A 1 -53.42 8.09 52.37
C TYR A 1 -54.34 8.04 53.55
N ALA A 2 -55.01 6.89 53.73
CA ALA A 2 -55.75 6.59 54.97
C ALA A 2 -54.65 6.48 56.06
N VAL A 3 -54.60 7.45 56.93
CA VAL A 3 -54.02 7.24 58.23
C VAL A 3 -54.97 6.20 58.84
N GLU A 4 -54.46 4.96 59.08
CA GLU A 4 -55.18 4.00 59.88
C GLU A 4 -55.28 4.54 61.31
N ILE A 5 -56.27 5.39 61.54
CA ILE A 5 -56.70 5.73 62.83
C ILE A 5 -57.52 4.49 63.23
N HIS A 6 -57.13 3.80 64.33
CA HIS A 6 -57.89 2.66 64.89
C HIS A 6 -59.25 3.04 65.50
N MET A 7 -59.89 4.00 64.83
CA MET A 7 -61.22 4.46 65.14
C MET A 7 -62.17 4.00 64.03
N LYS A 8 -63.28 3.46 64.36
CA LYS A 8 -64.33 3.17 63.38
C LYS A 8 -64.83 4.50 62.80
N GLU A 9 -65.04 4.57 61.48
CA GLU A 9 -65.46 5.80 60.77
C GLU A 9 -66.69 6.48 61.44
N ASP A 10 -67.52 5.70 62.08
CA ASP A 10 -68.74 6.17 62.75
C ASP A 10 -68.51 6.83 64.13
N GLU A 11 -67.26 6.80 64.62
CA GLU A 11 -66.91 7.33 65.94
C GLU A 11 -66.11 8.62 65.90
N VAL A 12 -65.70 9.11 64.65
CA VAL A 12 -64.95 10.33 64.52
C VAL A 12 -65.86 11.54 64.46
N ASP A 13 -65.68 12.41 65.42
CA ASP A 13 -66.35 13.72 65.47
C ASP A 13 -65.29 14.78 65.05
N PRO A 14 -65.39 15.36 63.82
CA PRO A 14 -64.35 16.28 63.31
C PRO A 14 -64.09 17.55 64.14
N GLU A 15 -65.13 18.00 64.86
CA GLU A 15 -65.04 19.20 65.76
C GLU A 15 -64.35 18.85 67.07
N ARG A 16 -64.73 17.73 67.67
CA ARG A 16 -64.20 17.24 68.95
C ARG A 16 -62.78 16.71 68.78
N ASP A 17 -62.53 15.98 67.72
CA ASP A 17 -61.25 15.21 67.50
C ASP A 17 -60.25 16.00 66.64
N ALA A 18 -60.56 17.23 66.26
CA ALA A 18 -59.78 18.06 65.41
C ALA A 18 -58.32 18.24 65.91
N ALA A 19 -58.15 18.45 67.22
CA ALA A 19 -56.80 18.62 67.78
C ALA A 19 -55.90 17.37 67.66
N GLU A 20 -56.50 16.18 67.83
CA GLU A 20 -55.82 14.90 67.72
C GLU A 20 -55.53 14.56 66.27
N ILE A 21 -56.48 14.79 65.37
CA ILE A 21 -56.30 14.63 63.92
C ILE A 21 -55.13 15.56 63.42
N TYR A 22 -55.17 16.81 63.81
CA TYR A 22 -54.07 17.75 63.44
C TYR A 22 -52.76 17.35 64.05
N SER A 23 -52.73 16.81 65.29
CA SER A 23 -51.48 16.31 65.90
C SER A 23 -50.92 15.08 65.16
N LEU A 24 -51.75 14.16 64.69
CA LEU A 24 -51.37 13.01 63.91
C LEU A 24 -50.94 13.36 62.53
N ILE A 25 -51.57 14.33 61.87
CA ILE A 25 -51.19 14.88 60.60
C ILE A 25 -49.78 15.54 60.73
N ALA A 26 -49.59 16.39 61.72
CA ALA A 26 -48.31 17.02 62.00
C ALA A 26 -47.20 16.02 62.34
N PHE A 27 -47.53 14.93 63.05
CA PHE A 27 -46.59 13.85 63.33
C PHE A 27 -46.29 13.07 62.06
N SER A 28 -47.21 12.76 61.19
CA SER A 28 -47.07 12.09 59.95
C SER A 28 -46.16 12.95 58.94
N GLU A 29 -46.41 14.25 58.94
CA GLU A 29 -45.61 15.18 58.16
C GLU A 29 -44.11 15.20 58.61
N LYS A 30 -43.89 15.22 59.92
CA LYS A 30 -42.50 15.18 60.48
C LYS A 30 -41.81 13.84 60.23
N GLU A 31 -42.49 12.72 60.26
CA GLU A 31 -41.95 11.41 59.92
C GLU A 31 -41.55 11.28 58.44
N ASN A 32 -42.19 12.04 57.56
CA ASN A 32 -41.94 12.09 56.13
C ASN A 32 -40.99 13.24 55.72
N SER A 33 -40.40 13.92 56.67
CA SER A 33 -39.55 15.07 56.42
C SER A 33 -38.23 14.70 55.73
N ILE A 34 -37.62 15.69 55.06
CA ILE A 34 -36.31 15.55 54.40
C ILE A 34 -35.26 15.13 55.44
N LEU A 35 -35.31 15.72 56.65
CA LEU A 35 -34.35 15.43 57.70
C LEU A 35 -34.35 13.96 58.11
N LYS A 36 -35.57 13.32 58.22
CA LYS A 36 -35.68 11.91 58.63
C LYS A 36 -35.47 10.93 57.48
N LYS A 37 -36.06 11.16 56.33
CA LYS A 37 -36.05 10.23 55.21
C LYS A 37 -34.85 10.33 54.28
N ALA A 38 -34.19 11.52 54.23
CA ALA A 38 -33.05 11.79 53.36
C ALA A 38 -32.03 12.70 54.05
N PRO A 39 -31.41 12.27 55.15
CA PRO A 39 -30.51 13.12 55.93
C PRO A 39 -29.30 13.60 55.11
N GLN A 40 -28.87 12.82 54.12
CA GLN A 40 -27.78 13.22 53.18
C GLN A 40 -28.20 14.42 52.30
N ILE A 41 -29.48 14.52 51.94
CA ILE A 41 -30.02 15.65 51.17
C ILE A 41 -30.27 16.84 52.09
N ALA A 42 -30.71 16.60 53.34
CA ALA A 42 -30.85 17.64 54.35
C ALA A 42 -29.57 18.43 54.60
N LYS A 43 -28.37 17.78 54.48
CA LYS A 43 -27.04 18.46 54.60
C LYS A 43 -26.79 19.51 53.54
N MET A 44 -27.43 19.36 52.36
CA MET A 44 -27.33 20.32 51.28
C MET A 44 -28.33 21.49 51.39
N TRP A 45 -29.15 21.51 52.46
CA TRP A 45 -30.11 22.59 52.70
C TRP A 45 -29.36 23.92 52.92
N HIS A 46 -29.73 24.97 52.16
CA HIS A 46 -29.00 26.23 52.26
C HIS A 46 -29.25 26.90 53.64
N PRO A 47 -28.18 27.28 54.35
CA PRO A 47 -28.26 27.69 55.75
C PRO A 47 -29.10 28.96 55.99
N THR A 48 -29.19 29.85 54.99
CA THR A 48 -29.83 31.17 55.21
C THR A 48 -30.90 31.56 54.19
N LYS A 49 -30.88 31.02 52.95
CA LYS A 49 -31.74 31.53 51.87
C LYS A 49 -33.18 30.96 51.90
N ASN A 50 -33.45 30.00 52.75
CA ASN A 50 -34.79 29.39 52.88
C ASN A 50 -35.64 30.02 54.00
N GLY A 51 -35.22 31.15 54.55
CA GLY A 51 -35.92 31.82 55.63
C GLY A 51 -35.98 31.01 56.90
N ARG A 52 -37.18 30.86 57.48
CA ARG A 52 -37.42 30.08 58.71
C ARG A 52 -37.73 28.60 58.45
N VAL A 53 -37.86 28.23 57.18
CA VAL A 53 -38.21 26.82 56.78
C VAL A 53 -37.00 25.94 56.93
N THR A 54 -37.15 24.82 57.61
CA THR A 54 -36.10 23.84 57.86
C THR A 54 -36.37 22.53 57.14
N PRO A 55 -35.36 21.61 56.96
CA PRO A 55 -35.58 20.29 56.41
C PRO A 55 -36.54 19.39 57.18
N GLU A 56 -36.82 19.74 58.42
CA GLU A 56 -37.81 19.02 59.26
C GLU A 56 -39.27 19.35 58.88
N ASP A 57 -39.46 20.56 58.32
CA ASP A 57 -40.82 21.09 57.99
C ASP A 57 -41.31 20.66 56.62
N ILE A 58 -40.45 20.05 55.80
CA ILE A 58 -40.72 19.75 54.40
C ILE A 58 -40.66 18.25 54.12
N SER A 59 -41.70 17.70 53.50
CA SER A 59 -41.79 16.31 53.04
C SER A 59 -40.86 16.04 51.83
N VAL A 60 -40.28 14.87 51.79
CA VAL A 60 -39.42 14.38 50.67
C VAL A 60 -40.12 14.40 49.31
N GLY A 61 -41.47 14.33 49.25
CA GLY A 61 -42.24 14.39 48.01
C GLY A 61 -42.61 15.81 47.57
N SER A 62 -42.16 16.85 48.28
CA SER A 62 -42.52 18.24 47.98
C SER A 62 -42.06 18.70 46.61
N SER A 63 -42.96 19.26 45.81
CA SER A 63 -42.65 19.93 44.51
C SER A 63 -42.23 21.38 44.68
N LYS A 64 -42.22 21.94 45.92
CA LYS A 64 -41.73 23.29 46.18
C LYS A 64 -40.24 23.43 45.92
N LYS A 65 -39.81 24.61 45.44
CA LYS A 65 -38.38 24.92 45.18
C LYS A 65 -37.78 25.59 46.42
N PHE A 66 -36.57 25.13 46.76
CA PHE A 66 -35.76 25.64 47.82
C PHE A 66 -34.35 25.89 47.38
N TRP A 67 -33.57 26.64 48.15
CA TRP A 67 -32.18 26.84 47.95
C TRP A 67 -31.36 25.70 48.57
N TRP A 68 -30.40 25.24 47.84
CA TRP A 68 -29.48 24.16 48.20
C TRP A 68 -28.07 24.65 48.11
N GLN A 69 -27.16 24.12 48.94
CA GLN A 69 -25.75 24.37 48.89
C GLN A 69 -25.00 23.04 49.02
N GLY A 70 -24.17 22.70 48.06
CA GLY A 70 -23.34 21.50 48.11
C GLY A 70 -22.06 21.72 48.90
N ASP A 71 -21.37 20.62 49.28
CA ASP A 71 -20.04 20.66 49.91
C ASP A 71 -18.98 21.36 49.00
N CYS A 72 -19.26 21.43 47.71
CA CYS A 72 -18.46 22.17 46.73
C CYS A 72 -18.61 23.69 46.79
N GLY A 73 -19.48 24.22 47.69
CA GLY A 73 -19.78 25.61 47.84
C GLY A 73 -20.76 26.20 46.82
N HIS A 74 -21.17 25.47 45.80
CA HIS A 74 -22.15 25.95 44.83
C HIS A 74 -23.54 25.99 45.44
N GLU A 75 -24.30 27.04 45.05
CA GLU A 75 -25.65 27.25 45.49
C GLU A 75 -26.64 27.21 44.32
N TRP A 76 -27.79 26.57 44.52
CA TRP A 76 -28.81 26.46 43.46
C TRP A 76 -30.22 26.39 44.01
N MET A 77 -31.21 26.66 43.18
CA MET A 77 -32.60 26.50 43.47
C MET A 77 -33.15 25.27 42.70
N SER A 78 -33.81 24.38 43.44
CA SER A 78 -34.41 23.13 42.86
C SER A 78 -35.57 22.64 43.70
N THR A 79 -36.42 21.75 43.15
CA THR A 79 -37.50 21.10 43.90
C THR A 79 -36.93 20.02 44.81
N VAL A 80 -37.62 19.78 45.94
CA VAL A 80 -37.18 18.74 46.87
C VAL A 80 -37.19 17.36 46.22
N SER A 81 -38.27 17.02 45.52
CA SER A 81 -38.40 15.73 44.81
C SER A 81 -37.26 15.49 43.81
N TYR A 82 -36.76 16.55 43.13
CA TYR A 82 -35.61 16.44 42.25
C TYR A 82 -34.31 16.16 43.01
N GLU A 83 -34.06 16.88 44.13
CA GLU A 83 -32.89 16.67 44.95
C GLU A 83 -32.85 15.28 45.59
N ILE A 84 -34.00 14.75 46.03
CA ILE A 84 -34.14 13.40 46.55
C ILE A 84 -33.70 12.35 45.49
N SER A 85 -34.04 12.58 44.23
CA SER A 85 -33.69 11.67 43.12
C SER A 85 -32.29 11.88 42.60
N SER A 86 -31.78 13.10 42.59
CA SER A 86 -30.51 13.48 42.01
C SER A 86 -29.31 13.39 43.00
N GLY A 87 -29.48 14.01 44.20
CA GLY A 87 -28.48 14.05 45.27
C GLY A 87 -27.14 14.69 44.88
N LYS A 88 -27.11 15.50 43.82
CA LYS A 88 -25.84 16.02 43.25
C LYS A 88 -25.96 17.48 42.88
N CYS A 89 -24.89 18.24 43.15
CA CYS A 89 -24.75 19.59 42.64
C CYS A 89 -24.89 19.62 41.10
N PRO A 90 -25.81 20.41 40.53
CA PRO A 90 -26.08 20.49 39.10
C PRO A 90 -24.92 21.10 38.30
N TYR A 91 -24.09 21.89 38.92
CA TYR A 91 -22.91 22.48 38.29
C TYR A 91 -21.76 21.49 38.25
N CYS A 92 -21.43 20.83 39.35
CA CYS A 92 -20.37 19.80 39.40
C CYS A 92 -20.73 18.59 38.53
N SER A 93 -22.02 18.22 38.43
CA SER A 93 -22.48 17.15 37.54
C SER A 93 -22.58 17.55 36.07
N GLY A 94 -22.37 18.83 35.73
CA GLY A 94 -22.49 19.35 34.37
C GLY A 94 -23.93 19.47 33.84
N MET A 95 -24.97 19.32 34.68
CA MET A 95 -26.38 19.43 34.28
C MET A 95 -26.79 20.88 34.02
N ARG A 96 -26.21 21.84 34.75
CA ARG A 96 -26.38 23.27 34.54
C ARG A 96 -25.04 23.93 34.28
N VAL A 97 -25.05 24.93 33.40
CA VAL A 97 -23.86 25.73 33.18
C VAL A 97 -23.71 26.76 34.32
N LEU A 98 -22.47 26.94 34.74
CA LEU A 98 -22.06 28.03 35.61
C LEU A 98 -20.83 28.67 34.93
N GLN A 99 -21.02 29.92 34.48
CA GLN A 99 -19.97 30.66 33.81
C GLN A 99 -18.76 30.87 34.74
N GLY A 100 -17.57 30.69 34.21
CA GLY A 100 -16.33 30.69 34.98
C GLY A 100 -15.99 29.44 35.76
N PHE A 101 -16.84 28.38 35.63
CA PHE A 101 -16.60 27.10 36.31
C PHE A 101 -16.65 25.88 35.37
N ASN A 102 -17.81 25.59 34.77
CA ASN A 102 -18.01 24.39 33.97
C ASN A 102 -18.45 24.67 32.52
N ASP A 103 -18.45 25.94 32.14
CA ASP A 103 -18.71 26.35 30.77
C ASP A 103 -17.54 25.99 29.86
N LEU A 104 -17.82 25.85 28.56
CA LEU A 104 -16.85 25.41 27.57
C LEU A 104 -15.65 26.37 27.44
N ALA A 105 -15.90 27.67 27.51
CA ALA A 105 -14.85 28.70 27.39
C ALA A 105 -13.83 28.57 28.52
N THR A 106 -14.30 28.31 29.74
CA THR A 106 -13.46 28.13 30.94
C THR A 106 -12.75 26.81 30.96
N VAL A 107 -13.48 25.69 30.68
CA VAL A 107 -12.94 24.33 30.79
C VAL A 107 -11.98 24.01 29.61
N ASN A 108 -12.28 24.49 28.41
CA ASN A 108 -11.46 24.22 27.24
C ASN A 108 -11.41 25.43 26.28
N PRO A 109 -10.63 26.44 26.64
CA PRO A 109 -10.51 27.71 25.85
C PRO A 109 -9.94 27.46 24.45
N ALA A 110 -9.14 26.40 24.25
CA ALA A 110 -8.60 26.05 22.95
C ALA A 110 -9.71 25.65 21.96
N ILE A 111 -10.67 24.84 22.41
CA ILE A 111 -11.82 24.45 21.59
C ILE A 111 -12.80 25.61 21.43
N ALA A 112 -12.97 26.44 22.46
CA ALA A 112 -13.86 27.61 22.39
C ALA A 112 -13.42 28.62 21.30
N LYS A 113 -12.12 28.72 20.98
CA LYS A 113 -11.59 29.54 19.87
C LYS A 113 -12.07 29.04 18.48
N GLU A 114 -12.43 27.75 18.35
CA GLU A 114 -12.95 27.19 17.10
C GLU A 114 -14.47 27.33 16.99
N TRP A 115 -15.12 28.06 17.90
CA TRP A 115 -16.57 28.30 17.86
C TRP A 115 -16.94 29.16 16.66
N ASP A 116 -17.91 28.70 15.84
CA ASP A 116 -18.40 29.47 14.70
C ASP A 116 -19.54 30.40 15.16
N TYR A 117 -19.19 31.61 15.62
CA TYR A 117 -20.11 32.62 16.15
C TYR A 117 -21.17 33.04 15.12
N GLU A 118 -20.86 33.00 13.83
CA GLU A 118 -21.80 33.40 12.77
C GLU A 118 -22.95 32.40 12.60
N LYS A 119 -22.65 31.10 12.84
CA LYS A 119 -23.61 30.02 12.60
C LYS A 119 -24.29 29.51 13.85
N ASN A 120 -23.84 29.90 15.03
CA ASN A 120 -24.40 29.45 16.31
C ASN A 120 -25.33 30.48 16.96
N ASP A 121 -25.60 31.58 16.26
CA ASP A 121 -26.51 32.64 16.70
C ASP A 121 -26.27 33.11 18.17
N GLU A 122 -27.30 32.97 19.04
CA GLU A 122 -27.24 33.36 20.44
C GLU A 122 -26.47 32.41 21.37
N LEU A 123 -26.05 31.25 20.86
CA LEU A 123 -25.25 30.32 21.64
C LEU A 123 -23.78 30.76 21.68
N SER A 124 -23.21 30.66 22.87
CA SER A 124 -21.79 30.95 23.08
C SER A 124 -21.14 29.89 23.99
N PRO A 125 -19.81 29.75 23.95
CA PRO A 125 -19.08 28.79 24.78
C PRO A 125 -19.25 29.03 26.29
N GLU A 126 -19.55 30.25 26.71
CA GLU A 126 -19.79 30.61 28.12
C GLU A 126 -21.16 30.18 28.64
N LYS A 127 -22.10 29.89 27.70
CA LYS A 127 -23.50 29.53 28.04
C LYS A 127 -23.75 28.02 27.95
N ILE A 128 -22.72 27.21 27.76
CA ILE A 128 -22.89 25.77 27.58
C ILE A 128 -21.76 24.99 28.25
N THR A 129 -22.09 23.81 28.81
CA THR A 129 -21.09 22.98 29.50
C THR A 129 -20.21 22.22 28.52
N ALA A 130 -18.94 22.01 28.88
CA ALA A 130 -17.98 21.22 28.09
C ALA A 130 -18.40 19.76 27.85
N GLY A 131 -19.27 19.20 28.71
CA GLY A 131 -19.82 17.86 28.58
C GLY A 131 -21.12 17.76 27.76
N SER A 132 -21.63 18.87 27.23
CA SER A 132 -22.90 18.91 26.53
C SER A 132 -22.91 18.02 25.27
N GLY A 133 -23.96 17.23 25.11
CA GLY A 133 -24.24 16.48 23.88
C GLY A 133 -24.76 17.34 22.71
N LYS A 134 -25.05 18.63 22.97
CA LYS A 134 -25.58 19.54 21.94
C LYS A 134 -24.61 19.67 20.79
N LYS A 135 -25.11 19.61 19.56
CA LYS A 135 -24.33 19.86 18.35
C LYS A 135 -24.33 21.35 18.04
N VAL A 136 -23.19 21.86 17.61
CA VAL A 136 -22.96 23.25 17.24
C VAL A 136 -22.01 23.33 16.06
N TRP A 137 -21.91 24.51 15.45
CA TRP A 137 -20.97 24.77 14.38
C TRP A 137 -19.60 25.15 14.94
N TRP A 138 -18.58 24.60 14.29
CA TRP A 138 -17.17 24.83 14.60
C TRP A 138 -16.47 25.38 13.37
N ARG A 139 -15.45 26.22 13.56
CA ARG A 139 -14.60 26.75 12.48
C ARG A 139 -13.13 26.58 12.86
N CYS A 140 -12.39 25.77 12.11
CA CYS A 140 -10.94 25.61 12.36
C CYS A 140 -10.13 26.78 11.80
N GLU A 141 -8.84 26.85 12.17
CA GLU A 141 -7.90 27.89 11.71
C GLU A 141 -7.78 27.98 10.17
N LYS A 142 -8.04 26.89 9.44
CA LYS A 142 -8.08 26.87 7.98
C LYS A 142 -9.42 27.34 7.38
N GLY A 143 -10.35 27.81 8.19
CA GLY A 143 -11.66 28.33 7.77
C GLY A 143 -12.71 27.26 7.48
N HIS A 144 -12.42 25.96 7.65
CA HIS A 144 -13.43 24.91 7.46
C HIS A 144 -14.49 24.99 8.56
N SER A 145 -15.76 24.97 8.16
CA SER A 145 -16.90 24.98 9.08
C SER A 145 -17.60 23.62 9.07
N TRP A 146 -17.90 23.07 10.27
CA TRP A 146 -18.57 21.77 10.40
C TRP A 146 -19.46 21.70 11.63
N TYR A 147 -20.40 20.78 11.66
CA TYR A 147 -21.38 20.60 12.72
C TYR A 147 -21.04 19.35 13.55
N ALA A 148 -20.78 19.51 14.85
CA ALA A 148 -20.42 18.42 15.73
C ALA A 148 -20.84 18.69 17.19
N SER A 149 -21.02 17.63 18.01
CA SER A 149 -21.34 17.78 19.42
C SER A 149 -20.15 18.30 20.22
N ILE A 150 -20.45 19.12 21.24
CA ILE A 150 -19.44 19.70 22.13
C ILE A 150 -18.64 18.60 22.82
N VAL A 151 -19.30 17.59 23.36
CA VAL A 151 -18.61 16.45 24.00
C VAL A 151 -17.66 15.72 23.05
N SER A 152 -18.01 15.61 21.76
CA SER A 152 -17.15 15.02 20.76
C SER A 152 -15.88 15.85 20.51
N ARG A 153 -16.05 17.16 20.43
CA ARG A 153 -14.92 18.10 20.28
C ARG A 153 -14.03 18.07 21.52
N ASN A 154 -14.64 18.07 22.70
CA ASN A 154 -13.90 18.05 23.97
C ASN A 154 -13.10 16.74 24.17
N ARG A 155 -13.50 15.63 23.52
CA ARG A 155 -12.74 14.37 23.48
C ARG A 155 -11.60 14.37 22.43
N GLY A 156 -11.30 15.50 21.80
CA GLY A 156 -10.21 15.66 20.86
C GLY A 156 -10.54 15.39 19.39
N ASN A 157 -11.81 15.18 19.03
CA ASN A 157 -12.18 15.04 17.62
C ASN A 157 -12.08 16.40 16.91
N GLY A 158 -11.08 16.57 16.05
CA GLY A 158 -10.84 17.77 15.27
C GLY A 158 -11.72 17.95 14.05
N CYS A 159 -11.36 18.94 13.22
CA CYS A 159 -12.02 19.23 11.95
C CYS A 159 -12.01 17.98 11.05
N PRO A 160 -13.17 17.45 10.61
CA PRO A 160 -13.25 16.24 9.79
C PRO A 160 -12.72 16.45 8.37
N ILE A 161 -12.69 17.70 7.89
CA ILE A 161 -12.14 18.06 6.58
C ILE A 161 -10.61 18.02 6.65
N CYS A 162 -9.98 18.65 7.66
CA CYS A 162 -8.54 18.57 7.88
C CYS A 162 -8.05 17.14 8.14
N ALA A 163 -8.88 16.33 8.79
CA ALA A 163 -8.62 14.90 9.02
C ALA A 163 -8.94 14.00 7.81
N ASN A 164 -9.29 14.57 6.67
CA ASN A 164 -9.69 13.86 5.45
C ASN A 164 -10.84 12.84 5.64
N ARG A 165 -11.72 13.06 6.61
CA ARG A 165 -12.91 12.22 6.84
C ARG A 165 -14.09 12.63 5.99
N ILE A 166 -14.22 13.94 5.69
CA ILE A 166 -15.27 14.51 4.84
C ILE A 166 -14.58 15.20 3.67
N ALA A 167 -15.08 14.96 2.45
CA ALA A 167 -14.57 15.60 1.25
C ALA A 167 -15.01 17.07 1.19
N LEU A 168 -14.07 17.94 0.91
CA LEU A 168 -14.32 19.31 0.48
C LEU A 168 -13.74 19.46 -0.92
N LYS A 169 -14.59 19.77 -1.90
CA LYS A 169 -14.23 19.89 -3.31
C LYS A 169 -13.07 20.88 -3.51
N GLY A 170 -12.04 20.41 -4.21
CA GLY A 170 -10.84 21.19 -4.51
C GLY A 170 -9.84 21.30 -3.36
N TYR A 171 -10.12 20.72 -2.19
CA TYR A 171 -9.22 20.76 -1.03
C TYR A 171 -8.62 19.40 -0.68
N ASN A 172 -9.47 18.42 -0.39
CA ASN A 172 -9.05 17.09 0.07
C ASN A 172 -9.82 15.95 -0.61
N ASP A 173 -10.47 16.24 -1.72
CA ASP A 173 -11.12 15.25 -2.58
C ASP A 173 -10.11 14.63 -3.57
N ILE A 174 -10.53 13.60 -4.31
CA ILE A 174 -9.67 12.93 -5.30
C ILE A 174 -9.27 13.90 -6.42
N THR A 175 -10.13 14.85 -6.79
CA THR A 175 -9.84 15.80 -7.88
C THR A 175 -8.74 16.79 -7.52
N SER A 176 -8.54 17.07 -6.23
CA SER A 176 -7.44 17.90 -5.71
C SER A 176 -6.07 17.20 -5.77
N ASN A 177 -6.04 15.90 -6.05
CA ASN A 177 -4.81 15.12 -6.15
C ASN A 177 -4.63 14.57 -7.57
N GLU A 178 -3.82 15.28 -8.37
CA GLU A 178 -3.59 14.95 -9.80
C GLU A 178 -3.15 13.49 -10.02
N ARG A 179 -2.30 12.95 -9.13
CA ARG A 179 -1.83 11.55 -9.22
C ARG A 179 -2.96 10.55 -9.04
N LEU A 180 -3.89 10.82 -8.12
CA LEU A 180 -5.05 9.96 -7.91
C LEU A 180 -6.03 10.09 -9.08
N LEU A 181 -6.30 11.31 -9.52
CA LEU A 181 -7.21 11.58 -10.63
C LEU A 181 -6.74 10.94 -11.93
N LYS A 182 -5.44 11.04 -12.27
CA LYS A 182 -4.84 10.39 -13.45
C LYS A 182 -4.95 8.87 -13.44
N SER A 183 -5.08 8.26 -12.27
CA SER A 183 -5.23 6.83 -12.13
C SER A 183 -6.66 6.39 -11.79
N TRP A 184 -7.62 7.31 -11.76
CA TRP A 184 -9.01 6.99 -11.52
C TRP A 184 -9.63 6.27 -12.73
N ASP A 185 -10.20 5.10 -12.52
CA ASP A 185 -10.91 4.36 -13.56
C ASP A 185 -12.35 4.88 -13.66
N PHE A 186 -12.60 5.77 -14.60
CA PHE A 186 -13.92 6.40 -14.80
C PHE A 186 -14.99 5.41 -15.26
N GLU A 187 -14.62 4.38 -16.00
CA GLU A 187 -15.56 3.38 -16.53
C GLU A 187 -16.05 2.46 -15.43
N LYS A 188 -15.12 1.89 -14.65
CA LYS A 188 -15.43 0.92 -13.58
C LYS A 188 -15.95 1.56 -12.32
N ASN A 189 -15.69 2.84 -12.10
CA ASN A 189 -16.25 3.61 -11.00
C ASN A 189 -17.52 4.40 -11.42
N ASN A 190 -18.18 3.99 -12.47
CA ASN A 190 -19.41 4.65 -12.94
C ASN A 190 -20.39 4.86 -11.78
N GLY A 191 -20.95 6.07 -11.67
CA GLY A 191 -21.82 6.50 -10.57
C GLY A 191 -21.09 7.01 -9.30
N LEU A 192 -19.75 6.98 -9.26
CA LEU A 192 -18.95 7.60 -8.20
C LEU A 192 -18.35 8.91 -8.69
N ASP A 193 -18.67 9.99 -7.98
CA ASP A 193 -18.09 11.31 -8.22
C ASP A 193 -16.80 11.47 -7.40
N PRO A 194 -15.60 11.56 -8.03
CA PRO A 194 -14.34 11.73 -7.31
C PRO A 194 -14.28 13.04 -6.51
N ALA A 195 -15.07 14.08 -6.87
CA ALA A 195 -15.14 15.32 -6.12
C ALA A 195 -15.87 15.20 -4.77
N LYS A 196 -16.64 14.12 -4.59
CA LYS A 196 -17.36 13.80 -3.34
C LYS A 196 -16.64 12.78 -2.46
N LEU A 197 -15.46 12.33 -2.88
CA LEU A 197 -14.69 11.32 -2.17
C LEU A 197 -13.40 11.92 -1.63
N SER A 198 -13.27 11.92 -0.30
CA SER A 198 -12.07 12.39 0.38
C SER A 198 -10.88 11.45 0.13
N ILE A 199 -9.68 12.01 0.03
CA ILE A 199 -8.42 11.26 -0.06
C ILE A 199 -8.15 10.36 1.17
N GLY A 200 -8.80 10.63 2.30
CA GLY A 200 -8.76 9.77 3.49
C GLY A 200 -9.82 8.67 3.53
N SER A 201 -10.65 8.55 2.50
CA SER A 201 -11.73 7.57 2.46
C SER A 201 -11.21 6.12 2.44
N GLU A 202 -11.86 5.25 3.23
CA GLU A 202 -11.61 3.80 3.24
C GLU A 202 -12.35 3.06 2.13
N LYS A 203 -13.12 3.78 1.31
CA LYS A 203 -13.83 3.19 0.18
C LYS A 203 -12.84 2.57 -0.80
N THR A 204 -13.12 1.32 -1.18
CA THR A 204 -12.36 0.61 -2.21
C THR A 204 -12.95 0.90 -3.58
N VAL A 205 -12.13 1.37 -4.51
CA VAL A 205 -12.50 1.76 -5.86
C VAL A 205 -11.55 1.16 -6.88
N TRP A 206 -11.90 1.26 -8.16
CA TRP A 206 -11.04 0.82 -9.26
C TRP A 206 -10.03 1.89 -9.65
N TRP A 207 -8.84 1.45 -9.97
CA TRP A 207 -7.73 2.26 -10.44
C TRP A 207 -7.19 1.71 -11.75
N LEU A 208 -6.84 2.59 -12.67
CA LEU A 208 -6.16 2.29 -13.94
C LEU A 208 -4.76 2.89 -13.93
N CYS A 209 -3.75 2.07 -14.15
CA CYS A 209 -2.38 2.54 -14.16
C CYS A 209 -2.03 3.27 -15.46
N PRO A 210 -1.66 4.56 -15.44
CA PRO A 210 -1.31 5.29 -16.66
C PRO A 210 0.02 4.82 -17.29
N VAL A 211 0.81 4.02 -16.56
CA VAL A 211 2.12 3.55 -17.04
C VAL A 211 2.05 2.17 -17.70
N CYS A 212 1.26 1.25 -17.14
CA CYS A 212 1.24 -0.14 -17.61
C CYS A 212 -0.15 -0.68 -17.98
N GLY A 213 -1.20 0.17 -17.89
CA GLY A 213 -2.58 -0.22 -18.19
C GLY A 213 -3.21 -1.22 -17.21
N CYS A 214 -2.51 -1.60 -16.14
CA CYS A 214 -3.05 -2.52 -15.15
C CYS A 214 -4.22 -1.87 -14.39
N GLU A 215 -5.30 -2.62 -14.25
CA GLU A 215 -6.47 -2.26 -13.47
C GLU A 215 -6.49 -3.03 -12.15
N TRP A 216 -6.83 -2.36 -11.04
CA TRP A 216 -6.92 -3.01 -9.74
C TRP A 216 -7.84 -2.26 -8.78
N LYS A 217 -8.28 -2.94 -7.74
CA LYS A 217 -9.03 -2.34 -6.62
C LYS A 217 -8.09 -1.96 -5.48
N ALA A 218 -8.27 -0.77 -4.93
CA ALA A 218 -7.60 -0.36 -3.71
C ALA A 218 -8.39 0.73 -2.98
N MET A 219 -8.20 0.83 -1.66
CA MET A 219 -8.75 1.91 -0.85
C MET A 219 -8.16 3.25 -1.28
N ILE A 220 -9.00 4.30 -1.32
CA ILE A 220 -8.59 5.66 -1.66
C ILE A 220 -7.46 6.13 -0.74
N ARG A 221 -7.63 5.97 0.58
CA ARG A 221 -6.62 6.35 1.58
C ARG A 221 -5.25 5.72 1.30
N ARG A 222 -5.22 4.40 1.02
CA ARG A 222 -3.96 3.70 0.72
C ARG A 222 -3.27 4.25 -0.53
N ARG A 223 -4.05 4.61 -1.53
CA ARG A 223 -3.53 5.25 -2.74
C ARG A 223 -2.99 6.65 -2.44
N ALA A 224 -3.68 7.42 -1.62
CA ALA A 224 -3.23 8.75 -1.18
C ALA A 224 -1.93 8.69 -0.37
N GLU A 225 -1.76 7.68 0.48
CA GLU A 225 -0.55 7.39 1.26
C GLU A 225 0.66 6.97 0.40
N GLY A 226 0.51 6.84 -0.91
CA GLY A 226 1.62 6.53 -1.82
C GLY A 226 1.63 5.12 -2.41
N ASN A 227 0.72 4.24 -2.03
CA ASN A 227 0.66 2.91 -2.62
C ASN A 227 0.35 3.00 -4.12
N GLY A 228 1.26 2.51 -4.95
CA GLY A 228 1.18 2.56 -6.41
C GLY A 228 0.47 1.37 -7.04
N CYS A 229 0.60 1.27 -8.37
CA CYS A 229 0.18 0.10 -9.12
C CYS A 229 0.94 -1.16 -8.64
N PRO A 230 0.26 -2.28 -8.36
CA PRO A 230 0.90 -3.50 -7.88
C PRO A 230 1.90 -4.08 -8.89
N GLU A 231 1.61 -4.01 -10.19
CA GLU A 231 2.49 -4.52 -11.24
C GLU A 231 3.73 -3.65 -11.42
N CYS A 232 3.58 -2.33 -11.46
CA CYS A 232 4.74 -1.42 -11.46
C CYS A 232 5.58 -1.58 -10.19
N GLY A 233 4.92 -1.74 -9.04
CA GLY A 233 5.60 -1.99 -7.77
C GLY A 233 6.40 -3.30 -7.75
N LYS A 234 5.89 -4.37 -8.35
CA LYS A 234 6.63 -5.63 -8.52
C LYS A 234 7.87 -5.42 -9.41
N ARG A 235 7.70 -4.72 -10.56
CA ARG A 235 8.82 -4.42 -11.47
C ARG A 235 9.90 -3.61 -10.79
N ILE A 236 9.54 -2.56 -10.05
CA ILE A 236 10.48 -1.72 -9.31
C ILE A 236 11.21 -2.52 -8.22
N ARG A 237 10.48 -3.32 -7.42
CA ARG A 237 11.11 -4.17 -6.40
C ARG A 237 12.08 -5.17 -7.01
N TYR A 238 11.70 -5.81 -8.12
CA TYR A 238 12.58 -6.74 -8.83
C TYR A 238 13.84 -6.03 -9.35
N ALA A 239 13.70 -4.86 -9.98
CA ALA A 239 14.83 -4.07 -10.46
C ALA A 239 15.76 -3.63 -9.32
N ASN A 240 15.18 -3.16 -8.20
CA ASN A 240 15.96 -2.75 -7.02
C ASN A 240 16.68 -3.93 -6.37
N SER A 241 16.00 -5.08 -6.24
CA SER A 241 16.63 -6.30 -5.72
C SER A 241 17.79 -6.76 -6.60
N ARG A 242 17.61 -6.70 -7.92
CA ARG A 242 18.67 -7.00 -8.88
C ARG A 242 19.86 -6.04 -8.77
N ARG A 243 19.59 -4.71 -8.70
CA ARG A 243 20.65 -3.70 -8.51
C ARG A 243 21.42 -3.94 -7.21
N LYS A 244 20.71 -4.26 -6.13
CA LYS A 244 21.33 -4.58 -4.86
C LYS A 244 22.24 -5.82 -4.99
N MET A 245 21.74 -6.91 -5.61
CA MET A 245 22.56 -8.12 -5.82
C MET A 245 23.81 -7.85 -6.66
N VAL A 246 23.68 -7.02 -7.71
CA VAL A 246 24.84 -6.62 -8.54
C VAL A 246 25.85 -5.81 -7.72
N LYS A 247 25.37 -4.87 -6.90
CA LYS A 247 26.23 -4.08 -6.01
C LYS A 247 26.97 -4.97 -4.99
N ASP A 248 26.28 -5.95 -4.40
CA ASP A 248 26.84 -6.79 -3.34
C ASP A 248 27.78 -7.89 -3.88
N ARG A 249 27.53 -8.39 -5.09
CA ARG A 249 28.24 -9.57 -5.67
C ARG A 249 29.15 -9.22 -6.86
N GLY A 250 29.08 -8.01 -7.37
CA GLY A 250 29.73 -7.57 -8.59
C GLY A 250 28.96 -7.93 -9.87
N SER A 251 29.07 -7.08 -10.87
CA SER A 251 28.48 -7.28 -12.21
C SER A 251 29.22 -8.35 -13.02
N LEU A 252 28.62 -8.78 -14.12
CA LEU A 252 29.33 -9.60 -15.14
C LEU A 252 30.60 -8.91 -15.63
N ALA A 253 30.48 -7.60 -15.92
CA ALA A 253 31.59 -6.81 -16.44
C ALA A 253 32.78 -6.74 -15.48
N GLU A 254 32.50 -6.64 -14.16
CA GLU A 254 33.55 -6.61 -13.12
C GLU A 254 34.16 -8.00 -12.88
N LYS A 255 33.35 -9.06 -12.88
CA LYS A 255 33.78 -10.43 -12.56
C LYS A 255 34.46 -11.11 -13.73
N ASN A 256 34.05 -10.82 -14.96
CA ASN A 256 34.60 -11.43 -16.16
C ASN A 256 34.66 -10.44 -17.34
N PRO A 257 35.59 -9.45 -17.28
CA PRO A 257 35.68 -8.41 -18.29
C PRO A 257 36.02 -8.95 -19.68
N ALA A 258 36.70 -10.11 -19.78
CA ALA A 258 37.01 -10.75 -21.04
C ALA A 258 35.78 -11.10 -21.89
N LEU A 259 34.62 -11.35 -21.25
CA LEU A 259 33.39 -11.63 -21.97
C LEU A 259 32.77 -10.39 -22.65
N LEU A 260 33.17 -9.18 -22.25
CA LEU A 260 32.71 -7.93 -22.87
C LEU A 260 33.16 -7.81 -24.32
N GLU A 261 34.25 -8.43 -24.65
CA GLU A 261 34.80 -8.45 -26.04
C GLU A 261 33.86 -9.14 -27.03
N ALA A 262 33.09 -10.12 -26.54
CA ALA A 262 32.12 -10.86 -27.34
C ALA A 262 30.66 -10.42 -27.07
N TRP A 263 30.46 -9.39 -26.24
CA TRP A 263 29.15 -8.88 -25.96
C TRP A 263 28.55 -8.14 -27.14
N ASP A 264 27.39 -8.51 -27.61
CA ASP A 264 26.68 -7.79 -28.66
C ASP A 264 25.98 -6.55 -28.07
N TRP A 265 26.60 -5.38 -28.28
CA TRP A 265 26.10 -4.11 -27.72
C TRP A 265 24.85 -3.56 -28.45
N GLU A 266 24.59 -4.02 -29.66
CA GLU A 266 23.45 -3.56 -30.46
C GLU A 266 22.19 -4.35 -30.15
N LYS A 267 22.28 -5.68 -30.00
CA LYS A 267 21.15 -6.57 -29.82
C LYS A 267 20.72 -6.75 -28.36
N ASN A 268 21.62 -6.51 -27.43
CA ASN A 268 21.32 -6.67 -26.02
C ASN A 268 20.69 -5.42 -25.43
N THR A 269 19.47 -5.54 -24.91
CA THR A 269 18.76 -4.48 -24.19
C THR A 269 19.18 -4.33 -22.71
N VAL A 270 20.00 -5.27 -22.21
CA VAL A 270 20.53 -5.27 -20.84
C VAL A 270 22.03 -5.00 -20.87
N SER A 271 22.51 -4.22 -19.90
CA SER A 271 23.94 -3.93 -19.76
C SER A 271 24.66 -5.03 -18.98
N PRO A 272 25.90 -5.44 -19.38
CA PRO A 272 26.69 -6.39 -18.60
C PRO A 272 27.14 -5.83 -17.25
N TYR A 273 27.07 -4.52 -17.04
CA TYR A 273 27.29 -3.85 -15.75
C TYR A 273 26.10 -3.96 -14.79
N GLU A 274 24.92 -4.34 -15.31
CA GLU A 274 23.69 -4.45 -14.54
C GLU A 274 23.22 -5.89 -14.27
N ILE A 275 23.98 -6.87 -14.71
CA ILE A 275 23.70 -8.30 -14.53
C ILE A 275 24.82 -9.03 -13.81
N LEU A 276 24.47 -10.09 -13.12
CA LEU A 276 25.44 -10.97 -12.44
C LEU A 276 26.11 -11.92 -13.43
N ALA A 277 27.30 -12.39 -13.08
CA ALA A 277 28.00 -13.46 -13.79
C ALA A 277 27.18 -14.78 -13.88
N GLY A 278 26.24 -14.99 -12.94
CA GLY A 278 25.30 -16.10 -12.94
C GLY A 278 23.94 -15.85 -13.65
N TYR A 279 23.89 -14.86 -14.54
CA TYR A 279 22.62 -14.52 -15.23
C TYR A 279 22.17 -15.65 -16.15
N THR A 280 20.94 -16.14 -15.94
CA THR A 280 20.40 -17.35 -16.57
C THR A 280 19.67 -17.13 -17.88
N LYS A 281 19.27 -15.88 -18.17
CA LYS A 281 18.61 -15.59 -19.46
C LYS A 281 19.63 -15.55 -20.56
N LYS A 282 19.19 -15.91 -21.78
CA LYS A 282 20.00 -15.79 -22.97
C LYS A 282 20.23 -14.34 -23.33
N VAL A 283 21.42 -14.05 -23.80
CA VAL A 283 21.86 -12.76 -24.35
C VAL A 283 22.63 -13.00 -25.65
N TRP A 284 22.74 -12.00 -26.47
CA TRP A 284 23.43 -12.05 -27.73
C TRP A 284 24.93 -11.89 -27.56
N TRP A 285 25.67 -12.69 -28.32
CA TRP A 285 27.12 -12.71 -28.35
C TRP A 285 27.57 -12.57 -29.80
N LYS A 286 28.69 -11.83 -30.06
CA LYS A 286 29.33 -11.68 -31.37
C LYS A 286 30.77 -12.14 -31.27
N CYS A 287 31.18 -13.07 -32.15
CA CYS A 287 32.55 -13.62 -32.14
C CYS A 287 33.51 -12.68 -32.84
N LYS A 288 34.58 -12.26 -32.17
CA LYS A 288 35.65 -11.46 -32.78
C LYS A 288 36.42 -12.15 -33.93
N GLN A 289 36.48 -13.50 -33.90
CA GLN A 289 37.27 -14.25 -34.89
C GLN A 289 36.52 -14.58 -36.18
N CYS A 290 35.19 -14.75 -36.10
CA CYS A 290 34.40 -15.22 -37.25
C CYS A 290 33.11 -14.43 -37.43
N GLU A 291 32.89 -13.38 -36.63
CA GLU A 291 31.73 -12.49 -36.64
C GLU A 291 30.38 -13.18 -36.46
N ASN A 292 30.36 -14.51 -36.18
CA ASN A 292 29.16 -15.24 -35.89
C ASN A 292 28.44 -14.68 -34.67
N GLU A 293 27.16 -14.46 -34.81
CA GLU A 293 26.28 -13.98 -33.74
C GLU A 293 25.38 -15.13 -33.24
N TRP A 294 25.25 -15.25 -31.92
CA TRP A 294 24.42 -16.31 -31.33
C TRP A 294 23.89 -15.93 -29.97
N GLU A 295 22.82 -16.59 -29.52
CA GLU A 295 22.29 -16.47 -28.18
C GLU A 295 22.85 -17.58 -27.28
N ALA A 296 23.31 -17.17 -26.10
CA ALA A 296 23.71 -18.09 -25.03
C ALA A 296 23.48 -17.45 -23.65
N THR A 297 23.35 -18.27 -22.62
CA THR A 297 23.29 -17.79 -21.24
C THR A 297 24.66 -17.31 -20.81
N VAL A 298 24.68 -16.30 -19.91
CA VAL A 298 25.94 -15.80 -19.35
C VAL A 298 26.70 -16.89 -18.60
N ILE A 299 25.99 -17.75 -17.86
CA ILE A 299 26.59 -18.91 -17.17
C ILE A 299 27.35 -19.79 -18.17
N SER A 300 26.71 -20.14 -19.28
CA SER A 300 27.38 -20.99 -20.32
C SER A 300 28.68 -20.37 -20.86
N ARG A 301 28.69 -19.07 -21.03
CA ARG A 301 29.89 -18.34 -21.46
C ARG A 301 30.94 -18.27 -20.35
N ASN A 302 30.53 -18.10 -19.12
CA ASN A 302 31.38 -18.08 -17.93
C ASN A 302 32.06 -19.44 -17.69
N ASP A 303 31.36 -20.54 -18.03
CA ASP A 303 31.89 -21.90 -18.00
C ASP A 303 32.85 -22.21 -19.15
N GLY A 304 33.25 -21.19 -19.92
CA GLY A 304 34.24 -21.33 -20.99
C GLY A 304 33.69 -21.79 -22.33
N ARG A 305 32.37 -21.92 -22.51
CA ARG A 305 31.82 -22.27 -23.83
C ARG A 305 31.96 -21.08 -24.79
N GLY A 306 32.75 -21.29 -25.85
CA GLY A 306 33.03 -20.27 -26.85
C GLY A 306 31.99 -20.15 -27.96
N CYS A 307 32.42 -19.53 -29.08
CA CYS A 307 31.61 -19.44 -30.28
C CYS A 307 31.31 -20.85 -30.86
N PRO A 308 30.04 -21.18 -31.14
CA PRO A 308 29.68 -22.49 -31.68
C PRO A 308 30.28 -22.76 -33.05
N ALA A 309 30.37 -21.75 -33.93
CA ALA A 309 30.98 -21.88 -35.25
C ALA A 309 32.51 -22.14 -35.19
N CYS A 310 33.23 -21.43 -34.32
CA CYS A 310 34.64 -21.70 -34.10
C CYS A 310 34.89 -23.07 -33.47
N ALA A 311 34.03 -23.47 -32.50
CA ALA A 311 34.09 -24.81 -31.87
C ALA A 311 33.84 -25.93 -32.89
N GLU A 312 32.94 -25.73 -33.85
CA GLU A 312 32.69 -26.67 -34.91
C GLU A 312 33.87 -26.79 -35.89
N LYS A 313 34.43 -25.63 -36.32
CA LYS A 313 35.68 -25.61 -37.13
C LYS A 313 36.83 -26.33 -36.42
N SER A 314 37.03 -26.07 -35.13
CA SER A 314 38.08 -26.76 -34.34
C SER A 314 37.83 -28.26 -34.20
N ARG A 315 36.58 -28.70 -33.98
CA ARG A 315 36.23 -30.10 -33.95
C ARG A 315 36.39 -30.77 -35.29
N ALA A 316 36.09 -30.11 -36.41
CA ALA A 316 36.30 -30.59 -37.75
C ALA A 316 37.81 -30.76 -38.04
N ALA A 317 38.60 -29.74 -37.68
CA ALA A 317 40.06 -29.83 -37.81
C ALA A 317 40.67 -30.94 -36.96
N ALA A 318 40.17 -31.12 -35.71
CA ALA A 318 40.65 -32.23 -34.86
C ALA A 318 40.26 -33.59 -35.41
N ARG A 319 39.05 -33.75 -35.98
CA ARG A 319 38.61 -34.98 -36.66
C ARG A 319 39.52 -35.28 -37.89
N GLN A 320 39.83 -34.24 -38.64
CA GLN A 320 40.72 -34.34 -39.81
C GLN A 320 42.15 -34.78 -39.39
N ARG A 321 42.75 -34.15 -38.38
CA ARG A 321 44.05 -34.54 -37.84
C ARG A 321 44.06 -35.99 -37.35
N LYS A 322 42.99 -36.41 -36.64
CA LYS A 322 42.84 -37.80 -36.15
C LYS A 322 42.72 -38.78 -37.32
N LEU A 323 42.07 -38.36 -38.42
CA LEU A 323 42.00 -39.21 -39.64
C LEU A 323 43.36 -39.37 -40.27
N LEU A 324 44.12 -38.26 -40.42
CA LEU A 324 45.49 -38.28 -41.00
C LEU A 324 46.53 -39.02 -40.13
N SER A 325 46.32 -39.00 -38.78
CA SER A 325 47.17 -39.81 -37.88
C SER A 325 47.00 -41.32 -38.06
N LYS A 326 45.84 -41.74 -38.61
CA LYS A 326 45.54 -43.16 -38.88
C LYS A 326 45.79 -43.58 -40.33
N LYS A 327 45.75 -42.61 -41.27
CA LYS A 327 45.91 -42.86 -42.72
C LYS A 327 46.76 -41.73 -43.29
N GLN A 328 47.83 -42.10 -43.99
CA GLN A 328 48.75 -41.14 -44.63
C GLN A 328 48.03 -40.26 -45.67
N PRO A 329 48.52 -38.99 -45.90
CA PRO A 329 48.01 -38.11 -46.94
C PRO A 329 48.13 -38.73 -48.35
N ILE A 330 47.28 -38.24 -49.27
CA ILE A 330 47.32 -38.67 -50.66
C ILE A 330 48.66 -38.31 -51.33
N THR A 331 49.28 -37.19 -50.94
CA THR A 331 50.61 -36.76 -51.40
C THR A 331 51.71 -37.78 -51.09
N MET A 332 51.55 -38.54 -49.99
CA MET A 332 52.48 -39.59 -49.59
C MET A 332 52.10 -40.98 -50.13
N THR A 333 50.83 -41.25 -50.24
CA THR A 333 50.33 -42.58 -50.66
C THR A 333 50.19 -42.71 -52.18
N HIS A 334 49.93 -41.61 -52.88
CA HIS A 334 49.78 -41.59 -54.38
C HIS A 334 50.38 -40.30 -54.90
N PRO A 335 51.72 -40.13 -54.76
CA PRO A 335 52.44 -38.93 -55.23
C PRO A 335 52.32 -38.73 -56.75
N GLU A 336 52.13 -39.81 -57.51
CA GLU A 336 51.93 -39.76 -58.96
C GLU A 336 50.66 -38.99 -59.36
N LEU A 337 49.67 -38.99 -58.57
CA LEU A 337 48.41 -38.25 -58.84
C LEU A 337 48.57 -36.71 -58.67
N MET A 338 49.65 -36.27 -58.02
CA MET A 338 49.91 -34.84 -57.82
C MET A 338 50.34 -34.15 -59.09
N GLN A 339 50.84 -34.90 -60.09
CA GLN A 339 51.14 -34.37 -61.40
C GLN A 339 49.89 -33.92 -62.16
N ASP A 340 48.76 -34.51 -61.88
CA ASP A 340 47.47 -34.15 -62.46
C ASP A 340 46.63 -33.24 -61.52
N TRP A 341 47.09 -32.89 -60.31
CA TRP A 341 46.33 -32.08 -59.38
C TRP A 341 46.29 -30.63 -59.85
N ASP A 342 45.02 -30.12 -60.08
CA ASP A 342 44.84 -28.72 -60.47
C ASP A 342 44.87 -27.81 -59.26
N TYR A 343 45.97 -27.22 -58.90
CA TYR A 343 46.13 -26.37 -57.72
C TYR A 343 45.27 -25.10 -57.79
N GLU A 344 44.97 -24.59 -59.00
CA GLU A 344 44.14 -23.39 -59.17
C GLU A 344 42.65 -23.72 -58.83
N GLU A 345 42.14 -24.76 -59.46
CA GLU A 345 40.75 -25.22 -59.24
C GLU A 345 40.53 -25.71 -57.80
N ASN A 346 41.54 -26.31 -57.20
CA ASN A 346 41.52 -26.88 -55.85
C ASN A 346 42.04 -25.90 -54.80
N SER A 347 41.98 -24.57 -54.98
CA SER A 347 42.49 -23.56 -54.04
C SER A 347 41.96 -23.75 -52.60
N ASN A 348 40.78 -24.34 -52.42
CA ASN A 348 40.16 -24.68 -51.12
C ASN A 348 40.45 -26.11 -50.63
N LEU A 349 41.26 -26.91 -51.40
CA LEU A 349 41.55 -28.32 -51.08
C LEU A 349 43.09 -28.49 -51.01
N ASN A 350 43.61 -28.70 -49.81
CA ASN A 350 45.03 -29.04 -49.67
C ASN A 350 45.24 -30.57 -49.68
N PRO A 351 45.95 -31.18 -50.64
CA PRO A 351 46.15 -32.61 -50.77
C PRO A 351 46.91 -33.24 -49.58
N ASP A 352 47.71 -32.44 -48.83
CA ASP A 352 48.39 -32.92 -47.61
C ASP A 352 47.40 -33.22 -46.46
N PHE A 353 46.17 -32.74 -46.56
CA PHE A 353 45.11 -32.98 -45.59
C PHE A 353 44.02 -33.94 -46.09
N LEU A 354 44.27 -34.59 -47.20
CA LEU A 354 43.35 -35.53 -47.82
C LEU A 354 43.94 -36.95 -47.83
N THR A 355 43.10 -37.98 -47.60
CA THR A 355 43.52 -39.40 -47.66
C THR A 355 43.09 -40.01 -48.97
N ALA A 356 43.76 -41.10 -49.41
CA ALA A 356 43.40 -41.88 -50.61
C ALA A 356 41.93 -42.32 -50.66
N GLY A 357 41.26 -42.49 -49.49
CA GLY A 357 39.85 -42.83 -49.36
C GLY A 357 38.89 -41.66 -49.30
N SER A 358 39.36 -40.45 -49.65
CA SER A 358 38.52 -39.25 -49.58
C SER A 358 37.42 -39.26 -50.64
N GLY A 359 36.14 -39.09 -50.16
CA GLY A 359 34.99 -38.93 -51.06
C GLY A 359 34.83 -37.51 -51.64
N LYS A 360 35.80 -36.62 -51.41
CA LYS A 360 35.73 -35.27 -51.98
C LYS A 360 36.01 -35.28 -53.47
N ARG A 361 35.32 -34.40 -54.20
CA ARG A 361 35.53 -34.18 -55.62
C ARG A 361 36.63 -33.11 -55.75
N ALA A 362 37.63 -33.36 -56.61
CA ALA A 362 38.73 -32.44 -56.90
C ALA A 362 38.83 -32.16 -58.40
N GLY A 363 39.41 -31.02 -58.75
CA GLY A 363 39.79 -30.63 -60.07
C GLY A 363 41.11 -31.33 -60.46
N TRP A 364 41.18 -31.81 -61.65
CA TRP A 364 42.37 -32.48 -62.21
C TRP A 364 42.77 -31.82 -63.56
N LYS A 365 44.03 -31.67 -63.83
CA LYS A 365 44.57 -31.21 -65.11
C LYS A 365 45.54 -32.25 -65.58
N CYS A 366 45.29 -32.86 -66.72
CA CYS A 366 46.15 -33.88 -67.26
C CYS A 366 47.53 -33.31 -67.61
N HIS A 367 48.61 -33.89 -67.06
CA HIS A 367 49.98 -33.51 -67.35
C HIS A 367 50.40 -33.80 -68.78
N LEU A 368 49.70 -34.71 -69.52
CA LEU A 368 50.01 -35.05 -70.91
C LEU A 368 49.27 -34.21 -71.94
N CYS A 369 47.98 -33.91 -71.73
CA CYS A 369 47.13 -33.23 -72.74
C CYS A 369 46.44 -31.97 -72.22
N GLU A 370 46.73 -31.53 -71.02
CA GLU A 370 46.23 -30.32 -70.32
C GLU A 370 44.66 -30.27 -70.16
N THR A 371 43.98 -31.32 -70.52
CA THR A 371 42.51 -31.38 -70.33
C THR A 371 42.15 -31.30 -68.84
N LYS A 372 41.28 -30.38 -68.51
CA LYS A 372 40.76 -30.21 -67.15
C LYS A 372 39.48 -31.06 -66.98
N TRP A 373 39.29 -31.73 -65.82
CA TRP A 373 38.09 -32.43 -65.46
C TRP A 373 37.94 -32.50 -63.95
N THR A 374 36.81 -32.95 -63.45
CA THR A 374 36.56 -33.17 -62.03
C THR A 374 36.34 -34.66 -61.77
N ALA A 375 36.92 -35.18 -60.70
CA ALA A 375 36.69 -36.58 -60.27
C ALA A 375 36.81 -36.68 -58.75
N VAL A 376 36.19 -37.72 -58.17
CA VAL A 376 36.29 -38.03 -56.75
C VAL A 376 37.68 -38.60 -56.44
N ILE A 377 38.29 -38.16 -55.37
CA ILE A 377 39.68 -38.54 -55.01
C ILE A 377 39.80 -40.06 -54.87
N VAL A 378 38.86 -40.73 -54.12
CA VAL A 378 38.91 -42.18 -53.96
C VAL A 378 38.74 -42.96 -55.27
N GLU A 379 38.10 -42.39 -56.26
CA GLU A 379 38.01 -43.03 -57.59
C GLU A 379 39.33 -42.92 -58.36
N ARG A 380 39.98 -41.76 -58.24
CA ARG A 380 41.34 -41.56 -58.87
C ARG A 380 42.37 -42.49 -58.25
N THR A 381 42.41 -42.63 -56.93
CA THR A 381 43.34 -43.54 -56.24
C THR A 381 43.08 -45.02 -56.53
N ARG A 382 41.83 -45.39 -56.94
CA ARG A 382 41.48 -46.71 -57.41
C ARG A 382 41.67 -46.92 -58.90
N GLY A 383 42.32 -45.97 -59.58
CA GLY A 383 42.57 -46.04 -61.01
C GLY A 383 41.40 -45.71 -61.92
N LYS A 384 40.26 -45.28 -61.32
CA LYS A 384 39.06 -44.77 -62.03
C LYS A 384 39.11 -43.26 -62.20
N GLY A 385 38.24 -42.71 -63.02
CA GLY A 385 38.17 -41.24 -63.22
C GLY A 385 39.41 -40.66 -63.84
N LYS A 386 40.10 -41.35 -64.71
CA LYS A 386 41.25 -40.92 -65.46
C LYS A 386 40.89 -39.80 -66.44
N CYS A 387 41.86 -39.18 -67.07
CA CYS A 387 41.68 -38.12 -68.07
C CYS A 387 40.67 -38.60 -69.13
N PRO A 388 39.55 -37.91 -69.38
CA PRO A 388 38.53 -38.36 -70.34
C PRO A 388 39.00 -38.35 -71.79
N LYS A 389 40.08 -37.58 -72.11
CA LYS A 389 40.65 -37.56 -73.44
C LYS A 389 41.70 -38.66 -73.63
N CYS A 390 42.60 -38.84 -72.67
CA CYS A 390 43.68 -39.87 -72.79
C CYS A 390 43.20 -41.30 -72.47
N SER A 391 42.08 -41.51 -71.80
CA SER A 391 41.59 -42.84 -71.48
C SER A 391 40.73 -43.47 -72.58
N LYS A 392 40.53 -42.76 -73.70
CA LYS A 392 39.77 -43.29 -74.86
C LYS A 392 40.73 -43.81 -76.00
N HIS A 393 42.01 -43.78 -75.74
CA HIS A 393 43.08 -44.33 -76.57
C HIS A 393 43.83 -45.39 -75.71
#